data_385eb038b0f1c2e3c516d79f5779ad48
#
_entry.id   385eb038b0f1c2e3c516d79f5779ad48
#
_cell.length_a   1.000
_cell.length_b   1.000
_cell.length_c   1.000
_cell.angle_alpha   90.00
_cell.angle_beta   90.00
_cell.angle_gamma   90.00
#
_symmetry.space_group_name_H-M   'P 1'
#
loop_
_entity.id
_entity.type
_entity.pdbx_description
1 polymer ?
#
loop_
_entity_poly.entity_id
_entity_poly.type
_entity_poly.pdbx_seq_one_letter_code
_entity_poly.pdbx_strand_id
1 'polypeptide(L)'
;NSTDGLRKCLVNEFSKIYIFHLRGNQRTSGELSRKEGGKIFGSGSRAPIAITILVKNKTAKTQGEISFYDIGDYLDRSEKLAQISNFKSIKGIKNLGKFKKINPNTDNDWINQGNPEFKKFIPIKKTDAELFIFKKSSIGMQTSRDAWTINFDKEKLSEKLINFVELYNHELKSGKTYKEVEKNPKVISWSSSLEANFKRKEIGKFYPDKIREILYRPFTRSWAYFDRFLIHRLSQMEKIFPKETSKTRVIIFTGIGTPKTFSVLGARIPSEFLCLPNSQIVSEHFLSETNNLGALFENFENKNSLTSNINDLFIKKISSVLEKEVTPEEIFNYTYGVLHSKEYIKKFSNDLSKANPRIPMPYSYDMFKNFSESGKKLFNLHCDYDDVDKYPIEIIQPNINLLTENDPISFYRVYKMKFEKKGDKTTVIYNKNI
;
A
#
# COMPACT_ATOMS: atom_id res chain seq x y z
N ASN A 1 10.21 -10.85 11.62
CA ASN A 1 10.63 -11.42 10.35
C ASN A 1 10.80 -12.94 10.50
N SER A 2 9.94 -13.75 9.87
CA SER A 2 9.89 -15.22 10.07
C SER A 2 11.18 -15.98 9.69
N THR A 3 12.16 -15.32 9.07
CA THR A 3 13.40 -15.93 8.58
C THR A 3 14.67 -15.44 9.28
N ASP A 4 14.58 -14.53 10.23
CA ASP A 4 15.73 -14.03 11.00
C ASP A 4 16.36 -15.13 11.86
N GLY A 5 15.55 -15.93 12.53
CA GLY A 5 16.00 -17.11 13.27
C GLY A 5 16.72 -18.14 12.39
N LEU A 6 16.18 -18.43 11.19
CA LEU A 6 16.84 -19.32 10.24
C LEU A 6 18.22 -18.76 9.82
N ARG A 7 18.28 -17.47 9.46
CA ARG A 7 19.55 -16.84 9.08
C ARG A 7 20.58 -16.87 10.21
N LYS A 8 20.14 -16.65 11.46
CA LYS A 8 20.98 -16.78 12.65
C LYS A 8 21.52 -18.20 12.81
N CYS A 9 20.65 -19.21 12.70
CA CYS A 9 21.08 -20.61 12.81
C CYS A 9 22.09 -20.98 11.73
N LEU A 10 21.87 -20.57 10.47
CA LEU A 10 22.81 -20.83 9.37
C LEU A 10 24.20 -20.22 9.63
N VAL A 11 24.26 -18.98 10.12
CA VAL A 11 25.53 -18.32 10.46
C VAL A 11 26.26 -19.04 11.60
N ASN A 12 25.53 -19.53 12.58
CA ASN A 12 26.13 -20.23 13.71
C ASN A 12 26.58 -21.67 13.38
N GLU A 13 25.91 -22.32 12.44
CA GLU A 13 26.13 -23.73 12.13
C GLU A 13 27.18 -23.97 11.04
N PHE A 14 27.27 -23.08 10.05
CA PHE A 14 28.12 -23.25 8.88
C PHE A 14 29.33 -22.31 8.91
N SER A 15 30.51 -22.87 8.57
CA SER A 15 31.74 -22.07 8.50
C SER A 15 31.74 -21.10 7.33
N LYS A 16 31.16 -21.51 6.17
CA LYS A 16 31.04 -20.64 4.99
C LYS A 16 29.68 -20.83 4.34
N ILE A 17 29.14 -19.70 3.88
CA ILE A 17 27.85 -19.61 3.18
C ILE A 17 28.09 -18.85 1.88
N TYR A 18 27.86 -19.49 0.75
CA TYR A 18 27.95 -18.86 -0.58
C TYR A 18 26.55 -18.68 -1.12
N ILE A 19 26.20 -17.47 -1.58
CA ILE A 19 24.89 -17.13 -2.09
C ILE A 19 25.03 -16.55 -3.49
N PHE A 20 24.34 -17.16 -4.44
CA PHE A 20 24.22 -16.71 -5.82
C PHE A 20 22.81 -16.21 -6.05
N HIS A 21 22.61 -14.90 -6.04
CA HIS A 21 21.32 -14.29 -6.27
C HIS A 21 21.09 -14.14 -7.78
N LEU A 22 20.20 -14.95 -8.33
CA LEU A 22 19.92 -15.01 -9.76
C LEU A 22 18.74 -14.11 -10.18
N ARG A 23 18.13 -13.38 -9.22
CA ARG A 23 17.00 -12.49 -9.50
C ARG A 23 15.83 -13.20 -10.18
N GLY A 24 15.12 -12.54 -11.13
CA GLY A 24 14.01 -13.15 -11.87
C GLY A 24 12.64 -13.00 -11.21
N ASN A 25 12.47 -12.00 -10.35
CA ASN A 25 11.20 -11.73 -9.66
C ASN A 25 10.14 -11.20 -10.64
N GLN A 26 9.22 -12.06 -11.05
CA GLN A 26 8.11 -11.71 -11.95
C GLN A 26 6.88 -11.11 -11.23
N ARG A 27 6.98 -10.86 -9.92
CA ARG A 27 5.93 -10.16 -9.14
C ARG A 27 6.13 -8.65 -9.13
N THR A 28 7.25 -8.17 -9.67
CA THR A 28 7.55 -6.75 -9.85
C THR A 28 6.97 -6.22 -11.17
N SER A 29 6.97 -4.90 -11.35
CA SER A 29 6.49 -4.24 -12.56
C SER A 29 7.39 -3.06 -12.95
N GLY A 30 7.26 -2.57 -14.18
CA GLY A 30 8.01 -1.41 -14.67
C GLY A 30 9.51 -1.66 -14.71
N GLU A 31 10.30 -0.65 -14.33
CA GLU A 31 11.76 -0.69 -14.36
C GLU A 31 12.35 -1.77 -13.45
N LEU A 32 11.75 -1.98 -12.27
CA LEU A 32 12.19 -3.01 -11.36
C LEU A 32 12.08 -4.41 -11.97
N SER A 33 10.99 -4.69 -12.70
CA SER A 33 10.81 -5.96 -13.41
C SER A 33 11.83 -6.14 -14.54
N ARG A 34 12.19 -5.06 -15.23
CA ARG A 34 13.24 -5.10 -16.24
C ARG A 34 14.62 -5.42 -15.67
N LYS A 35 14.95 -4.81 -14.51
CA LYS A 35 16.19 -5.11 -13.78
C LYS A 35 16.25 -6.55 -13.30
N GLU A 36 15.14 -7.09 -12.82
CA GLU A 36 15.06 -8.49 -12.41
C GLU A 36 15.33 -9.47 -13.57
N GLY A 37 15.00 -9.07 -14.80
CA GLY A 37 15.28 -9.83 -16.00
C GLY A 37 14.49 -11.13 -16.13
N GLY A 38 15.01 -12.08 -16.89
CA GLY A 38 14.38 -13.37 -17.14
C GLY A 38 14.33 -14.28 -15.91
N LYS A 39 13.24 -15.04 -15.75
CA LYS A 39 13.15 -16.09 -14.72
C LYS A 39 13.97 -17.32 -15.11
N ILE A 40 14.56 -17.99 -14.13
CA ILE A 40 15.42 -19.16 -14.37
C ILE A 40 14.58 -20.37 -14.81
N PHE A 41 13.48 -20.66 -14.12
CA PHE A 41 12.60 -21.79 -14.46
C PHE A 41 11.50 -21.35 -15.44
N GLY A 42 11.28 -22.16 -16.48
CA GLY A 42 10.35 -21.84 -17.57
C GLY A 42 8.88 -21.76 -17.15
N SER A 43 8.43 -22.64 -16.24
CA SER A 43 7.05 -22.73 -15.76
C SER A 43 6.97 -22.59 -14.23
N GLY A 44 5.79 -22.21 -13.72
CA GLY A 44 5.43 -22.24 -12.30
C GLY A 44 5.87 -21.04 -11.51
N SER A 45 7.08 -21.01 -11.00
CA SER A 45 7.51 -19.98 -10.03
C SER A 45 7.65 -18.58 -10.64
N ARG A 46 7.08 -17.58 -9.96
CA ARG A 46 7.26 -16.14 -10.24
C ARG A 46 8.21 -15.48 -9.22
N ALA A 47 8.74 -16.26 -8.27
CA ALA A 47 9.66 -15.78 -7.25
C ALA A 47 11.09 -15.66 -7.79
N PRO A 48 11.92 -14.78 -7.22
CA PRO A 48 13.34 -14.74 -7.53
C PRO A 48 14.02 -16.04 -7.03
N ILE A 49 15.15 -16.39 -7.63
CA ILE A 49 15.90 -17.59 -7.29
C ILE A 49 17.26 -17.20 -6.71
N ALA A 50 17.68 -17.90 -5.69
CA ALA A 50 19.04 -17.88 -5.19
C ALA A 50 19.53 -19.32 -4.97
N ILE A 51 20.79 -19.59 -5.34
CA ILE A 51 21.47 -20.84 -5.02
C ILE A 51 22.31 -20.57 -3.77
N THR A 52 22.13 -21.39 -2.73
CA THR A 52 22.89 -21.28 -1.50
C THR A 52 23.71 -22.57 -1.30
N ILE A 53 25.01 -22.41 -1.09
CA ILE A 53 25.92 -23.50 -0.79
C ILE A 53 26.43 -23.32 0.63
N LEU A 54 26.17 -24.30 1.47
CA LEU A 54 26.49 -24.31 2.90
C LEU A 54 27.69 -25.25 3.14
N VAL A 55 28.75 -24.73 3.75
CA VAL A 55 29.96 -25.50 4.07
C VAL A 55 30.06 -25.61 5.59
N LYS A 56 29.97 -26.84 6.09
CA LYS A 56 30.15 -27.15 7.51
C LYS A 56 31.55 -27.72 7.74
N ASN A 57 32.37 -26.96 8.45
CA ASN A 57 33.70 -27.43 8.87
C ASN A 57 33.84 -27.19 10.38
N LYS A 58 33.88 -28.27 11.15
CA LYS A 58 33.95 -28.19 12.61
C LYS A 58 35.30 -27.68 13.13
N THR A 59 36.36 -27.78 12.31
CA THR A 59 37.72 -27.31 12.65
C THR A 59 38.04 -25.93 12.12
N ALA A 60 37.08 -25.26 11.49
CA ALA A 60 37.29 -23.92 10.97
C ALA A 60 37.52 -22.90 12.11
N LYS A 61 38.50 -22.02 11.92
CA LYS A 61 38.79 -20.96 12.87
C LYS A 61 37.71 -19.88 12.95
N THR A 62 36.92 -19.75 11.87
CA THR A 62 35.84 -18.76 11.75
C THR A 62 34.55 -19.45 11.33
N GLN A 63 33.43 -18.97 11.87
CA GLN A 63 32.08 -19.44 11.51
C GLN A 63 31.32 -18.30 10.85
N GLY A 64 30.33 -18.64 10.02
CA GLY A 64 29.38 -17.71 9.47
C GLY A 64 29.90 -16.75 8.41
N GLU A 65 30.99 -17.08 7.70
CA GLU A 65 31.45 -16.24 6.60
C GLU A 65 30.48 -16.29 5.41
N ILE A 66 29.79 -15.16 5.12
CA ILE A 66 28.83 -15.06 4.02
C ILE A 66 29.49 -14.39 2.83
N SER A 67 29.49 -15.10 1.70
CA SER A 67 29.94 -14.62 0.39
C SER A 67 28.74 -14.51 -0.55
N PHE A 68 28.39 -13.30 -0.96
CA PHE A 68 27.24 -12.99 -1.78
C PHE A 68 27.64 -12.54 -3.18
N TYR A 69 26.98 -13.09 -4.18
CA TYR A 69 27.10 -12.68 -5.56
C TYR A 69 25.72 -12.37 -6.15
N ASP A 70 25.56 -11.19 -6.73
CA ASP A 70 24.37 -10.78 -7.47
C ASP A 70 24.67 -10.84 -8.97
N ILE A 71 23.84 -11.54 -9.73
CA ILE A 71 24.08 -11.79 -11.15
C ILE A 71 24.01 -10.54 -12.02
N GLY A 72 23.35 -9.49 -11.56
CA GLY A 72 23.24 -8.19 -12.24
C GLY A 72 21.87 -7.89 -12.83
N ASP A 73 21.74 -6.65 -13.37
CA ASP A 73 20.51 -6.10 -13.95
C ASP A 73 20.31 -6.54 -15.40
N TYR A 74 19.06 -6.60 -15.85
CA TYR A 74 18.58 -6.73 -17.24
C TYR A 74 18.91 -8.06 -17.96
N LEU A 75 19.51 -9.04 -17.31
CA LEU A 75 19.88 -10.30 -17.94
C LEU A 75 18.65 -11.17 -18.23
N ASP A 76 18.60 -11.70 -19.43
CA ASP A 76 17.61 -12.73 -19.74
C ASP A 76 17.98 -14.09 -19.14
N ARG A 77 17.15 -15.13 -19.41
CA ARG A 77 17.39 -16.48 -18.88
C ARG A 77 18.67 -17.10 -19.42
N SER A 78 18.91 -16.96 -20.71
CA SER A 78 20.06 -17.58 -21.39
C SER A 78 21.37 -16.93 -20.93
N GLU A 79 21.40 -15.63 -20.81
CA GLU A 79 22.55 -14.87 -20.28
C GLU A 79 22.89 -15.25 -18.84
N LYS A 80 21.87 -15.42 -17.99
CA LYS A 80 22.06 -15.88 -16.60
C LYS A 80 22.66 -17.28 -16.54
N LEU A 81 22.12 -18.21 -17.32
CA LEU A 81 22.62 -19.59 -17.36
C LEU A 81 24.02 -19.68 -17.96
N ALA A 82 24.31 -18.93 -19.01
CA ALA A 82 25.65 -18.84 -19.59
C ALA A 82 26.66 -18.31 -18.58
N GLN A 83 26.29 -17.27 -17.81
CA GLN A 83 27.16 -16.71 -16.79
C GLN A 83 27.47 -17.72 -15.67
N ILE A 84 26.48 -18.48 -15.22
CA ILE A 84 26.66 -19.55 -14.21
C ILE A 84 27.58 -20.65 -14.76
N SER A 85 27.36 -21.09 -16.00
CA SER A 85 28.19 -22.11 -16.66
C SER A 85 29.63 -21.66 -16.82
N ASN A 86 29.89 -20.40 -17.13
CA ASN A 86 31.22 -19.83 -17.28
C ASN A 86 32.02 -19.81 -15.97
N PHE A 87 31.35 -19.73 -14.81
CA PHE A 87 32.03 -19.79 -13.52
C PHE A 87 32.56 -21.18 -13.17
N LYS A 88 31.96 -22.22 -13.73
CA LYS A 88 32.31 -23.65 -13.50
C LYS A 88 32.25 -24.08 -12.03
N SER A 89 32.67 -23.24 -11.10
CA SER A 89 32.72 -23.54 -9.67
C SER A 89 32.76 -22.26 -8.82
N ILE A 90 32.58 -22.41 -7.51
CA ILE A 90 32.77 -21.33 -6.50
C ILE A 90 34.15 -20.71 -6.65
N LYS A 91 35.19 -21.52 -6.92
CA LYS A 91 36.56 -21.04 -7.09
C LYS A 91 36.66 -20.08 -8.29
N GLY A 92 35.93 -20.35 -9.37
CA GLY A 92 35.89 -19.46 -10.54
C GLY A 92 35.34 -18.07 -10.20
N ILE A 93 34.25 -17.98 -9.44
CA ILE A 93 33.70 -16.70 -9.00
C ILE A 93 34.66 -15.97 -8.05
N LYS A 94 35.26 -16.72 -7.12
CA LYS A 94 36.24 -16.16 -6.15
C LYS A 94 37.45 -15.58 -6.87
N ASN A 95 38.00 -16.28 -7.86
CA ASN A 95 39.15 -15.84 -8.62
C ASN A 95 38.85 -14.54 -9.42
N LEU A 96 37.61 -14.33 -9.81
CA LEU A 96 37.18 -13.11 -10.48
C LEU A 96 36.90 -11.93 -9.50
N GLY A 97 37.09 -12.13 -8.18
CA GLY A 97 36.86 -11.09 -7.16
C GLY A 97 35.41 -10.65 -7.03
N LYS A 98 34.44 -11.43 -7.54
CA LYS A 98 33.05 -11.02 -7.65
C LYS A 98 32.19 -11.26 -6.38
N PHE A 99 32.69 -12.02 -5.40
CA PHE A 99 31.98 -12.16 -4.14
C PHE A 99 32.10 -10.93 -3.25
N LYS A 100 30.97 -10.47 -2.73
CA LYS A 100 30.91 -9.47 -1.68
C LYS A 100 30.75 -10.19 -0.33
N LYS A 101 31.59 -9.84 0.64
CA LYS A 101 31.41 -10.29 2.01
C LYS A 101 30.21 -9.60 2.64
N ILE A 102 29.33 -10.35 3.27
CA ILE A 102 28.18 -9.84 4.02
C ILE A 102 28.44 -10.03 5.51
N ASN A 103 28.22 -8.95 6.27
CA ASN A 103 28.16 -8.99 7.73
C ASN A 103 26.71 -8.79 8.15
N PRO A 104 26.05 -9.81 8.79
CA PRO A 104 24.69 -9.63 9.28
C PRO A 104 24.59 -8.47 10.28
N ASN A 105 23.45 -7.78 10.29
CA ASN A 105 23.16 -6.78 11.32
C ASN A 105 22.59 -7.45 12.59
N THR A 106 22.24 -6.66 13.60
CA THR A 106 21.64 -7.13 14.86
C THR A 106 20.33 -7.88 14.70
N ASP A 107 19.62 -7.67 13.60
CA ASP A 107 18.36 -8.34 13.23
C ASP A 107 18.61 -9.59 12.37
N ASN A 108 19.86 -10.02 12.24
CA ASN A 108 20.30 -11.10 11.35
C ASN A 108 19.91 -10.89 9.87
N ASP A 109 19.72 -9.64 9.43
CA ASP A 109 19.53 -9.34 8.01
C ASP A 109 20.87 -9.41 7.28
N TRP A 110 20.90 -10.13 6.16
CA TRP A 110 22.08 -10.27 5.32
C TRP A 110 22.19 -9.20 4.26
N ILE A 111 21.06 -8.93 3.58
CA ILE A 111 20.93 -7.89 2.55
C ILE A 111 19.77 -6.97 2.90
N ASN A 112 19.71 -5.80 2.26
CA ASN A 112 18.68 -4.80 2.50
C ASN A 112 18.52 -4.48 4.00
N GLN A 113 19.66 -4.33 4.68
CA GLN A 113 19.70 -4.06 6.12
C GLN A 113 19.00 -2.74 6.43
N GLY A 114 18.23 -2.74 7.51
CA GLY A 114 17.59 -1.53 8.03
C GLY A 114 18.61 -0.59 8.67
N ASN A 115 18.23 0.67 8.84
CA ASN A 115 19.02 1.67 9.54
C ASN A 115 18.70 1.61 11.06
N PRO A 116 19.69 1.41 11.95
CA PRO A 116 19.44 1.35 13.40
C PRO A 116 18.76 2.59 13.97
N GLU A 117 18.95 3.75 13.36
CA GLU A 117 18.32 5.01 13.76
C GLU A 117 16.79 4.96 13.62
N PHE A 118 16.27 4.22 12.63
CA PHE A 118 14.84 4.07 12.42
C PHE A 118 14.10 3.54 13.66
N LYS A 119 14.75 2.63 14.41
CA LYS A 119 14.16 2.05 15.63
C LYS A 119 14.00 3.04 16.77
N LYS A 120 14.77 4.15 16.75
CA LYS A 120 14.68 5.23 17.75
C LYS A 120 13.50 6.17 17.50
N PHE A 121 12.92 6.14 16.31
CA PHE A 121 11.81 7.00 15.93
C PHE A 121 10.47 6.48 16.48
N ILE A 122 9.50 7.39 16.59
CA ILE A 122 8.18 7.13 17.15
C ILE A 122 7.32 6.35 16.14
N PRO A 123 6.73 5.19 16.48
CA PRO A 123 5.81 4.48 15.61
C PRO A 123 4.63 5.34 15.19
N ILE A 124 4.27 5.32 13.90
CA ILE A 124 3.13 6.07 13.40
C ILE A 124 1.80 5.63 14.01
N LYS A 125 1.65 4.35 14.33
CA LYS A 125 0.44 3.78 14.92
C LYS A 125 0.76 2.93 16.14
N LYS A 126 -0.26 2.63 16.94
CA LYS A 126 -0.15 1.82 18.16
C LYS A 126 0.59 0.50 17.91
N THR A 127 1.58 0.24 18.73
CA THR A 127 2.37 -1.00 18.83
C THR A 127 2.50 -1.36 20.32
N ASP A 128 3.39 -2.28 20.66
CA ASP A 128 3.76 -2.57 22.04
C ASP A 128 4.63 -1.45 22.67
N ALA A 129 5.05 -0.46 21.87
CA ALA A 129 5.74 0.72 22.39
C ALA A 129 4.78 1.60 23.19
N GLU A 130 5.27 2.15 24.29
CA GLU A 130 4.51 3.05 25.15
C GLU A 130 4.09 4.34 24.42
N LEU A 131 4.98 4.85 23.55
CA LEU A 131 4.79 6.07 22.79
C LEU A 131 4.57 5.78 21.31
N PHE A 132 3.48 6.30 20.74
CA PHE A 132 3.11 6.23 19.32
C PHE A 132 2.30 7.46 18.93
N ILE A 133 2.10 7.73 17.63
CA ILE A 133 1.45 8.96 17.17
C ILE A 133 -0.08 8.80 17.11
N PHE A 134 -0.60 7.83 16.38
CA PHE A 134 -2.05 7.65 16.16
C PHE A 134 -2.62 6.52 17.00
N LYS A 135 -3.70 6.82 17.76
CA LYS A 135 -4.40 5.86 18.64
C LYS A 135 -5.04 4.71 17.86
N LYS A 136 -5.63 5.00 16.72
CA LYS A 136 -6.35 4.06 15.86
C LYS A 136 -5.82 4.11 14.43
N SER A 137 -5.91 2.97 13.76
CA SER A 137 -5.53 2.83 12.33
C SER A 137 -6.52 1.92 11.61
N SER A 138 -6.55 2.04 10.29
CA SER A 138 -7.38 1.21 9.43
C SER A 138 -6.56 0.71 8.23
N ILE A 139 -7.18 -0.11 7.43
CA ILE A 139 -6.81 -0.37 6.04
C ILE A 139 -7.87 0.23 5.14
N GLY A 140 -7.58 0.40 3.86
CA GLY A 140 -8.56 0.78 2.86
C GLY A 140 -9.72 -0.22 2.74
N MET A 141 -10.83 0.22 2.19
CA MET A 141 -12.00 -0.60 1.94
C MET A 141 -11.67 -1.73 0.96
N GLN A 142 -11.95 -2.99 1.33
CA GLN A 142 -11.79 -4.15 0.46
C GLN A 142 -13.16 -4.60 -0.05
N THR A 143 -13.41 -4.41 -1.33
CA THR A 143 -14.70 -4.78 -1.94
C THR A 143 -14.80 -6.28 -2.24
N SER A 144 -13.71 -6.89 -2.73
CA SER A 144 -13.65 -8.23 -3.34
C SER A 144 -14.58 -8.40 -4.55
N ARG A 145 -15.21 -7.32 -5.00
CA ARG A 145 -16.13 -7.28 -6.16
C ARG A 145 -16.24 -5.89 -6.77
N ASP A 146 -15.11 -5.26 -7.06
CA ASP A 146 -15.05 -3.89 -7.60
C ASP A 146 -16.01 -3.66 -8.77
N ALA A 147 -16.09 -4.62 -9.70
CA ALA A 147 -16.97 -4.52 -10.87
C ALA A 147 -18.46 -4.31 -10.53
N TRP A 148 -18.88 -4.71 -9.33
CA TRP A 148 -20.25 -4.59 -8.84
C TRP A 148 -20.45 -3.40 -7.90
N THR A 149 -19.46 -3.10 -7.08
CA THR A 149 -19.58 -2.15 -5.96
C THR A 149 -18.84 -0.84 -6.17
N ILE A 150 -18.16 -0.67 -7.31
CA ILE A 150 -17.48 0.59 -7.70
C ILE A 150 -17.85 0.96 -9.14
N ASN A 151 -18.13 2.24 -9.37
CA ASN A 151 -18.34 2.80 -10.71
C ASN A 151 -18.00 4.29 -10.72
N PHE A 152 -17.57 4.81 -11.87
CA PHE A 152 -17.39 6.26 -12.09
C PHE A 152 -18.72 7.00 -12.23
N ASP A 153 -19.80 6.29 -12.55
CA ASP A 153 -21.15 6.79 -12.70
C ASP A 153 -22.00 6.29 -11.52
N LYS A 154 -22.58 7.24 -10.76
CA LYS A 154 -23.36 6.95 -9.54
C LYS A 154 -24.68 6.23 -9.86
N GLU A 155 -25.35 6.61 -10.97
CA GLU A 155 -26.63 6.03 -11.38
C GLU A 155 -26.44 4.58 -11.84
N LYS A 156 -25.44 4.35 -12.71
CA LYS A 156 -25.09 2.98 -13.15
C LYS A 156 -24.62 2.09 -12.00
N LEU A 157 -23.99 2.68 -10.96
CA LEU A 157 -23.66 1.93 -9.76
C LEU A 157 -24.95 1.50 -9.03
N SER A 158 -25.92 2.41 -8.87
CA SER A 158 -27.20 2.09 -8.24
C SER A 158 -27.93 0.96 -8.95
N GLU A 159 -28.04 1.02 -10.27
CA GLU A 159 -28.67 -0.03 -11.09
C GLU A 159 -27.98 -1.39 -10.90
N LYS A 160 -26.65 -1.41 -10.94
CA LYS A 160 -25.89 -2.65 -10.72
C LYS A 160 -26.10 -3.22 -9.32
N LEU A 161 -26.17 -2.37 -8.30
CA LEU A 161 -26.33 -2.80 -6.91
C LEU A 161 -27.74 -3.34 -6.66
N ILE A 162 -28.77 -2.72 -7.23
CA ILE A 162 -30.16 -3.23 -7.18
C ILE A 162 -30.21 -4.62 -7.80
N ASN A 163 -29.72 -4.76 -9.03
CA ASN A 163 -29.68 -6.05 -9.72
C ASN A 163 -28.90 -7.11 -8.94
N PHE A 164 -27.73 -6.75 -8.36
CA PHE A 164 -26.95 -7.68 -7.56
C PHE A 164 -27.70 -8.17 -6.32
N VAL A 165 -28.39 -7.28 -5.62
CA VAL A 165 -29.17 -7.60 -4.42
C VAL A 165 -30.37 -8.48 -4.79
N GLU A 166 -31.04 -8.20 -5.91
CA GLU A 166 -32.15 -9.02 -6.42
C GLU A 166 -31.70 -10.44 -6.76
N LEU A 167 -30.59 -10.58 -7.50
CA LEU A 167 -30.01 -11.88 -7.84
C LEU A 167 -29.60 -12.66 -6.59
N TYR A 168 -28.96 -12.01 -5.62
CA TYR A 168 -28.61 -12.64 -4.35
C TYR A 168 -29.84 -13.12 -3.59
N ASN A 169 -30.87 -12.28 -3.47
CA ASN A 169 -32.10 -12.63 -2.78
C ASN A 169 -32.89 -13.74 -3.51
N HIS A 170 -32.84 -13.77 -4.85
CA HIS A 170 -33.42 -14.86 -5.65
C HIS A 170 -32.72 -16.19 -5.33
N GLU A 171 -31.39 -16.24 -5.32
CA GLU A 171 -30.65 -17.44 -4.94
C GLU A 171 -30.95 -17.85 -3.49
N LEU A 172 -31.12 -16.90 -2.57
CA LEU A 172 -31.45 -17.17 -1.18
C LEU A 172 -32.84 -17.80 -1.04
N LYS A 173 -33.84 -17.31 -1.79
CA LYS A 173 -35.23 -17.83 -1.79
C LYS A 173 -35.37 -19.16 -2.49
N SER A 174 -34.47 -19.53 -3.38
CA SER A 174 -34.52 -20.79 -4.14
C SER A 174 -34.33 -22.05 -3.27
N GLY A 175 -33.99 -21.90 -2.00
CA GLY A 175 -33.73 -23.02 -1.09
C GLY A 175 -32.40 -23.74 -1.34
N LYS A 176 -31.59 -23.31 -2.30
CA LYS A 176 -30.29 -23.90 -2.63
C LYS A 176 -29.30 -23.75 -1.48
N THR A 177 -28.42 -24.71 -1.33
CA THR A 177 -27.23 -24.59 -0.49
C THR A 177 -26.18 -23.71 -1.19
N TYR A 178 -25.23 -23.16 -0.45
CA TYR A 178 -24.14 -22.36 -1.04
C TYR A 178 -23.33 -23.11 -2.12
N LYS A 179 -23.34 -24.46 -2.11
CA LYS A 179 -22.66 -25.26 -3.15
C LYS A 179 -23.39 -25.23 -4.48
N GLU A 180 -24.70 -25.04 -4.46
CA GLU A 180 -25.62 -25.13 -5.62
C GLU A 180 -25.95 -23.78 -6.24
N VAL A 181 -25.62 -22.64 -5.57
CA VAL A 181 -25.89 -21.30 -6.12
C VAL A 181 -25.02 -20.98 -7.32
N GLU A 182 -25.45 -20.00 -8.11
CA GLU A 182 -24.69 -19.47 -9.24
C GLU A 182 -23.30 -19.01 -8.82
N LYS A 183 -22.25 -19.51 -9.48
CA LYS A 183 -20.83 -19.20 -9.17
C LYS A 183 -20.15 -18.31 -10.21
N ASN A 184 -20.84 -17.95 -11.28
CA ASN A 184 -20.29 -17.04 -12.28
C ASN A 184 -20.13 -15.64 -11.67
N PRO A 185 -18.90 -15.10 -11.55
CA PRO A 185 -18.67 -13.80 -10.92
C PRO A 185 -19.28 -12.63 -11.71
N LYS A 186 -19.67 -12.85 -12.97
CA LYS A 186 -20.40 -11.87 -13.79
C LYS A 186 -21.88 -11.80 -13.40
N VAL A 187 -22.43 -12.84 -12.74
CA VAL A 187 -23.80 -12.90 -12.24
C VAL A 187 -23.81 -12.55 -10.76
N ILE A 188 -23.08 -13.29 -9.92
CA ILE A 188 -22.90 -13.00 -8.50
C ILE A 188 -21.44 -13.21 -8.13
N SER A 189 -20.77 -12.13 -7.70
CA SER A 189 -19.41 -12.20 -7.22
C SER A 189 -19.36 -12.50 -5.72
N TRP A 190 -19.12 -13.74 -5.36
CA TRP A 190 -19.07 -14.22 -3.99
C TRP A 190 -17.75 -13.82 -3.29
N SER A 191 -17.85 -13.53 -2.01
CA SER A 191 -16.72 -13.40 -1.08
C SER A 191 -17.05 -14.22 0.18
N SER A 192 -16.08 -14.50 1.01
CA SER A 192 -16.31 -15.23 2.26
C SER A 192 -17.32 -14.54 3.20
N SER A 193 -17.39 -13.20 3.19
CA SER A 193 -18.39 -12.45 3.95
C SER A 193 -19.80 -12.63 3.38
N LEU A 194 -19.96 -12.54 2.05
CA LEU A 194 -21.26 -12.73 1.41
C LEU A 194 -21.74 -14.19 1.51
N GLU A 195 -20.83 -15.16 1.43
CA GLU A 195 -21.11 -16.57 1.71
C GLU A 195 -21.61 -16.76 3.14
N ALA A 196 -20.98 -16.11 4.11
CA ALA A 196 -21.41 -16.17 5.50
C ALA A 196 -22.82 -15.57 5.69
N ASN A 197 -23.12 -14.44 5.03
CA ASN A 197 -24.46 -13.83 5.04
C ASN A 197 -25.50 -14.78 4.42
N PHE A 198 -25.17 -15.43 3.31
CA PHE A 198 -26.05 -16.40 2.65
C PHE A 198 -26.36 -17.60 3.56
N LYS A 199 -25.34 -18.18 4.21
CA LYS A 199 -25.51 -19.29 5.17
C LYS A 199 -26.36 -18.91 6.39
N ARG A 200 -26.34 -17.64 6.80
CA ARG A 200 -27.18 -17.09 7.87
C ARG A 200 -28.60 -16.71 7.39
N LYS A 201 -28.89 -16.90 6.10
CA LYS A 201 -30.16 -16.50 5.46
C LYS A 201 -30.44 -14.99 5.59
N GLU A 202 -29.39 -14.17 5.57
CA GLU A 202 -29.50 -12.72 5.68
C GLU A 202 -30.00 -12.15 4.35
N ILE A 203 -31.12 -11.42 4.40
CA ILE A 203 -31.75 -10.81 3.21
C ILE A 203 -30.98 -9.55 2.84
N GLY A 204 -30.53 -9.47 1.58
CA GLY A 204 -29.89 -8.29 1.04
C GLY A 204 -30.86 -7.12 0.89
N LYS A 205 -30.40 -5.92 1.21
CA LYS A 205 -31.14 -4.67 1.00
C LYS A 205 -30.20 -3.63 0.36
N PHE A 206 -30.74 -2.84 -0.54
CA PHE A 206 -30.04 -1.72 -1.14
C PHE A 206 -30.46 -0.41 -0.47
N TYR A 207 -29.49 0.43 -0.17
CA TYR A 207 -29.66 1.75 0.45
C TYR A 207 -28.94 2.80 -0.39
N PRO A 208 -29.64 3.69 -1.13
CA PRO A 208 -29.02 4.69 -2.00
C PRO A 208 -28.07 5.64 -1.29
N ASP A 209 -28.35 5.99 -0.02
CA ASP A 209 -27.54 6.83 0.84
C ASP A 209 -26.19 6.22 1.25
N LYS A 210 -26.01 4.92 0.98
CA LYS A 210 -24.73 4.22 1.16
C LYS A 210 -23.79 4.32 -0.04
N ILE A 211 -24.20 4.94 -1.14
CA ILE A 211 -23.27 5.24 -2.23
C ILE A 211 -22.50 6.52 -1.88
N ARG A 212 -21.16 6.39 -1.80
CA ARG A 212 -20.26 7.48 -1.41
C ARG A 212 -19.13 7.63 -2.41
N GLU A 213 -18.63 8.86 -2.54
CA GLU A 213 -17.39 9.10 -3.24
C GLU A 213 -16.21 8.51 -2.47
N ILE A 214 -15.29 7.87 -3.18
CA ILE A 214 -14.08 7.27 -2.63
C ILE A 214 -12.84 7.63 -3.47
N LEU A 215 -11.67 7.58 -2.86
CA LEU A 215 -10.40 7.57 -3.56
C LEU A 215 -10.10 6.13 -4.02
N TYR A 216 -10.40 5.83 -5.28
CA TYR A 216 -10.26 4.48 -5.85
C TYR A 216 -8.80 4.14 -6.16
N ARG A 217 -8.08 5.05 -6.80
CA ARG A 217 -6.63 4.97 -7.09
C ARG A 217 -5.99 6.33 -6.81
N PRO A 218 -4.66 6.47 -6.80
CA PRO A 218 -4.04 7.77 -6.64
C PRO A 218 -4.62 8.78 -7.62
N PHE A 219 -5.10 9.91 -7.10
CA PHE A 219 -5.72 10.99 -7.88
C PHE A 219 -6.88 10.53 -8.78
N THR A 220 -7.62 9.52 -8.35
CA THR A 220 -8.77 8.98 -9.10
C THR A 220 -9.93 8.74 -8.15
N ARG A 221 -10.96 9.57 -8.23
CA ARG A 221 -12.21 9.44 -7.47
C ARG A 221 -13.18 8.53 -8.22
N SER A 222 -14.04 7.86 -7.47
CA SER A 222 -15.11 7.00 -7.99
C SER A 222 -16.22 6.88 -6.96
N TRP A 223 -17.37 6.39 -7.36
CA TRP A 223 -18.47 6.06 -6.45
C TRP A 223 -18.36 4.61 -5.99
N ALA A 224 -18.61 4.35 -4.72
CA ALA A 224 -18.62 3.01 -4.15
C ALA A 224 -19.77 2.81 -3.16
N TYR A 225 -20.24 1.58 -3.05
CA TYR A 225 -21.23 1.19 -2.04
C TYR A 225 -20.54 1.00 -0.69
N PHE A 226 -20.90 1.81 0.27
CA PHE A 226 -20.26 1.85 1.59
C PHE A 226 -21.12 1.13 2.63
N ASP A 227 -21.28 -0.17 2.46
CA ASP A 227 -22.12 -1.02 3.32
C ASP A 227 -21.50 -2.40 3.56
N ARG A 228 -21.59 -2.89 4.82
CA ARG A 228 -20.97 -4.15 5.24
C ARG A 228 -21.59 -5.40 4.58
N PHE A 229 -22.81 -5.30 4.08
CA PHE A 229 -23.45 -6.45 3.44
C PHE A 229 -22.75 -6.84 2.14
N LEU A 230 -22.43 -5.85 1.29
CA LEU A 230 -21.79 -6.10 -0.01
C LEU A 230 -20.27 -5.89 0.01
N ILE A 231 -19.74 -5.09 0.91
CA ILE A 231 -18.29 -4.87 0.99
C ILE A 231 -17.66 -5.93 1.89
N HIS A 232 -16.66 -6.61 1.35
CA HIS A 232 -15.99 -7.70 2.06
C HIS A 232 -15.40 -7.24 3.40
N ARG A 233 -14.71 -6.08 3.42
CA ARG A 233 -14.17 -5.46 4.64
C ARG A 233 -14.18 -3.95 4.53
N LEU A 234 -14.99 -3.28 5.33
CA LEU A 234 -14.92 -1.82 5.54
C LEU A 234 -13.86 -1.42 6.57
N SER A 235 -13.35 -2.40 7.36
CA SER A 235 -12.42 -2.15 8.46
C SER A 235 -12.95 -1.10 9.43
N GLN A 236 -12.15 -0.07 9.74
CA GLN A 236 -12.56 1.04 10.62
C GLN A 236 -13.07 2.26 9.83
N MET A 237 -13.29 2.14 8.52
CA MET A 237 -13.68 3.27 7.67
C MET A 237 -14.98 3.93 8.11
N GLU A 238 -15.95 3.17 8.62
CA GLU A 238 -17.22 3.73 9.15
C GLU A 238 -17.00 4.59 10.41
N LYS A 239 -15.94 4.29 11.18
CA LYS A 239 -15.59 5.10 12.35
C LYS A 239 -14.76 6.33 12.00
N ILE A 240 -14.06 6.30 10.88
CA ILE A 240 -13.31 7.44 10.33
C ILE A 240 -14.27 8.36 9.57
N PHE A 241 -15.16 7.78 8.76
CA PHE A 241 -16.14 8.48 7.93
C PHE A 241 -17.57 8.02 8.28
N PRO A 242 -18.09 8.34 9.47
CA PRO A 242 -19.42 7.88 9.89
C PRO A 242 -20.56 8.45 9.05
N LYS A 243 -20.39 9.67 8.53
CA LYS A 243 -21.33 10.34 7.62
C LYS A 243 -20.60 10.74 6.33
N GLU A 244 -21.33 10.94 5.24
CA GLU A 244 -20.78 11.48 3.99
C GLU A 244 -20.17 12.88 4.21
N THR A 245 -20.80 13.67 5.08
CA THR A 245 -20.35 15.02 5.44
C THR A 245 -19.23 15.06 6.48
N SER A 246 -18.70 13.91 6.91
CA SER A 246 -17.63 13.86 7.92
C SER A 246 -16.37 14.56 7.42
N LYS A 247 -16.00 15.62 8.12
CA LYS A 247 -14.77 16.38 7.83
C LYS A 247 -13.63 15.76 8.63
N THR A 248 -12.92 14.82 8.04
CA THR A 248 -11.68 14.28 8.61
C THR A 248 -10.65 14.09 7.50
N ARG A 249 -9.38 14.13 7.89
CA ARG A 249 -8.25 13.93 7.00
C ARG A 249 -7.62 12.58 7.30
N VAL A 250 -7.13 11.90 6.28
CA VAL A 250 -6.42 10.63 6.43
C VAL A 250 -5.09 10.65 5.71
N ILE A 251 -4.10 10.01 6.32
CA ILE A 251 -2.82 9.66 5.69
C ILE A 251 -2.91 8.21 5.28
N ILE A 252 -2.78 7.97 3.98
CA ILE A 252 -2.76 6.64 3.36
C ILE A 252 -1.29 6.35 3.02
N PHE A 253 -0.77 5.19 3.40
CA PHE A 253 0.59 4.81 3.07
C PHE A 253 0.67 3.33 2.67
N THR A 254 1.69 3.00 1.88
CA THR A 254 1.96 1.64 1.41
C THR A 254 2.16 0.70 2.60
N GLY A 255 1.41 -0.39 2.62
CA GLY A 255 1.52 -1.42 3.64
C GLY A 255 2.72 -2.34 3.45
N ILE A 256 2.98 -3.14 4.47
CA ILE A 256 4.08 -4.11 4.52
C ILE A 256 3.80 -5.29 3.57
N GLY A 257 4.87 -5.94 3.09
CA GLY A 257 4.78 -7.19 2.31
C GLY A 257 4.44 -6.98 0.83
N THR A 258 4.57 -5.78 0.32
CA THR A 258 4.48 -5.45 -1.11
C THR A 258 5.86 -5.21 -1.72
N PRO A 259 6.11 -5.65 -2.97
CA PRO A 259 7.34 -5.34 -3.70
C PRO A 259 7.37 -3.90 -4.25
N LYS A 260 6.32 -3.12 -4.01
CA LYS A 260 6.21 -1.73 -4.48
C LYS A 260 6.95 -0.78 -3.55
N THR A 261 7.42 0.31 -4.12
CA THR A 261 8.07 1.40 -3.39
C THR A 261 7.09 2.04 -2.39
N PHE A 262 7.60 2.41 -1.22
CA PHE A 262 6.83 3.15 -0.22
C PHE A 262 6.30 4.46 -0.84
N SER A 263 5.04 4.70 -0.64
CA SER A 263 4.32 5.88 -1.14
C SER A 263 3.31 6.33 -0.09
N VAL A 264 2.98 7.61 -0.12
CA VAL A 264 2.03 8.23 0.80
C VAL A 264 1.08 9.13 0.03
N LEU A 265 -0.17 9.20 0.46
CA LEU A 265 -1.19 10.06 -0.12
C LEU A 265 -2.14 10.58 0.97
N GLY A 266 -2.63 11.81 0.82
CA GLY A 266 -3.69 12.38 1.66
C GLY A 266 -5.06 12.20 1.02
N ALA A 267 -6.09 12.07 1.85
CA ALA A 267 -7.48 12.12 1.39
C ALA A 267 -8.41 12.70 2.45
N ARG A 268 -9.57 13.23 2.01
CA ARG A 268 -10.69 13.67 2.85
C ARG A 268 -11.94 12.78 2.67
N ILE A 269 -11.81 11.72 1.88
CA ILE A 269 -12.85 10.74 1.56
C ILE A 269 -12.31 9.32 1.82
N PRO A 270 -13.18 8.32 2.00
CA PRO A 270 -12.75 6.93 2.14
C PRO A 270 -11.89 6.47 0.96
N SER A 271 -10.97 5.55 1.19
CA SER A 271 -10.14 5.00 0.12
C SER A 271 -10.32 3.49 -0.05
N GLU A 272 -10.15 3.02 -1.28
CA GLU A 272 -10.07 1.59 -1.59
C GLU A 272 -8.71 1.04 -1.11
N PHE A 273 -8.66 -0.25 -0.78
CA PHE A 273 -7.48 -0.92 -0.22
C PHE A 273 -6.25 -0.89 -1.14
N LEU A 274 -6.47 -0.96 -2.45
CA LEU A 274 -5.41 -0.90 -3.46
C LEU A 274 -5.19 0.51 -4.01
N CYS A 275 -5.75 1.54 -3.36
CA CYS A 275 -5.39 2.94 -3.67
C CYS A 275 -3.87 3.12 -3.61
N LEU A 276 -3.24 2.67 -2.53
CA LEU A 276 -1.81 2.34 -2.51
C LEU A 276 -1.66 0.84 -2.20
N PRO A 277 -0.55 0.20 -2.59
CA PRO A 277 -0.37 -1.23 -2.36
C PRO A 277 -0.50 -1.62 -0.89
N ASN A 278 -1.46 -2.50 -0.55
CA ASN A 278 -1.77 -2.92 0.81
C ASN A 278 -2.02 -1.74 1.77
N SER A 279 -2.76 -0.72 1.34
CA SER A 279 -2.83 0.58 2.02
C SER A 279 -3.16 0.46 3.50
N GLN A 280 -2.35 1.17 4.29
CA GLN A 280 -2.59 1.44 5.70
C GLN A 280 -3.05 2.89 5.84
N ILE A 281 -3.89 3.16 6.83
CA ILE A 281 -4.52 4.45 6.99
C ILE A 281 -4.47 4.86 8.45
N VAL A 282 -4.09 6.11 8.69
CA VAL A 282 -4.28 6.79 9.96
C VAL A 282 -5.08 8.07 9.71
N SER A 283 -6.02 8.37 10.58
CA SER A 283 -6.91 9.53 10.46
C SER A 283 -6.56 10.61 11.48
N GLU A 284 -6.90 11.84 11.17
CA GLU A 284 -6.78 12.95 12.10
C GLU A 284 -7.81 12.83 13.24
N HIS A 285 -9.04 12.43 12.88
CA HIS A 285 -10.14 12.22 13.81
C HIS A 285 -10.72 10.81 13.66
N PHE A 286 -11.38 10.40 14.72
CA PHE A 286 -11.97 9.06 14.82
C PHE A 286 -13.22 9.13 15.70
N LEU A 287 -14.27 8.39 15.37
CA LEU A 287 -15.48 8.31 16.18
C LEU A 287 -15.16 7.66 17.53
N SER A 288 -15.39 8.40 18.62
CA SER A 288 -15.16 7.86 19.96
C SER A 288 -16.18 6.78 20.29
N GLU A 289 -15.69 5.68 20.86
CA GLU A 289 -16.55 4.69 21.51
C GLU A 289 -16.73 5.16 22.97
N THR A 290 -17.87 5.77 23.28
CA THR A 290 -18.21 5.99 24.68
C THR A 290 -18.49 4.63 25.32
N ASN A 291 -17.64 4.22 26.27
CA ASN A 291 -17.95 3.08 27.13
C ASN A 291 -19.22 3.38 27.90
N ASN A 292 -20.26 2.57 27.72
CA ASN A 292 -21.59 2.71 28.34
C ASN A 292 -21.61 2.55 29.89
N LEU A 293 -20.49 2.63 30.57
CA LEU A 293 -20.39 2.39 32.02
C LEU A 293 -20.68 3.61 32.91
N GLY A 294 -20.98 4.78 32.33
CA GLY A 294 -21.29 6.00 33.09
C GLY A 294 -22.44 6.86 32.58
N ALA A 295 -23.12 6.43 31.52
CA ALA A 295 -24.02 7.28 30.71
C ALA A 295 -25.49 7.31 31.17
N LEU A 296 -25.78 7.14 32.46
CA LEU A 296 -27.15 7.34 32.98
C LEU A 296 -27.56 8.82 33.08
N PHE A 297 -26.60 9.76 32.93
CA PHE A 297 -26.83 11.21 33.18
C PHE A 297 -26.19 12.16 32.16
N GLU A 298 -25.58 11.71 31.05
CA GLU A 298 -25.04 12.60 30.04
C GLU A 298 -25.94 12.74 28.82
N ASN A 299 -26.15 13.98 28.39
CA ASN A 299 -27.00 14.36 27.26
C ASN A 299 -26.70 13.55 25.99
N PHE A 300 -27.73 13.01 25.36
CA PHE A 300 -27.71 12.16 24.16
C PHE A 300 -26.99 12.76 22.94
N GLU A 301 -26.69 14.07 22.93
CA GLU A 301 -26.07 14.79 21.81
C GLU A 301 -24.58 14.56 21.65
N ASN A 302 -23.83 14.10 22.68
CA ASN A 302 -22.37 13.90 22.62
C ASN A 302 -21.93 12.49 22.22
N LYS A 303 -22.84 11.57 21.93
CA LYS A 303 -22.54 10.15 21.68
C LYS A 303 -21.84 9.83 20.35
N ASN A 304 -21.74 10.77 19.42
CA ASN A 304 -21.23 10.55 18.06
C ASN A 304 -20.27 11.65 17.58
N SER A 305 -19.43 12.20 18.44
CA SER A 305 -18.45 13.21 18.03
C SER A 305 -17.15 12.58 17.54
N LEU A 306 -16.58 13.14 16.50
CA LEU A 306 -15.23 12.84 16.06
C LEU A 306 -14.23 13.45 17.05
N THR A 307 -13.37 12.62 17.61
CA THR A 307 -12.30 13.04 18.53
C THR A 307 -10.94 12.93 17.86
N SER A 308 -9.96 13.68 18.36
CA SER A 308 -8.59 13.58 17.85
C SER A 308 -8.02 12.17 17.99
N ASN A 309 -7.46 11.67 16.91
CA ASN A 309 -6.79 10.37 16.86
C ASN A 309 -5.32 10.43 17.28
N ILE A 310 -4.79 11.63 17.57
CA ILE A 310 -3.41 11.79 18.04
C ILE A 310 -3.32 11.38 19.50
N ASN A 311 -2.26 10.66 19.85
CA ASN A 311 -2.02 10.19 21.22
C ASN A 311 -1.67 11.37 22.14
N ASP A 312 -2.41 11.52 23.22
CA ASP A 312 -2.26 12.63 24.16
C ASP A 312 -0.88 12.61 24.86
N LEU A 313 -0.32 11.43 25.12
CA LEU A 313 1.05 11.29 25.63
C LEU A 313 2.07 11.81 24.61
N PHE A 314 1.85 11.57 23.33
CA PHE A 314 2.73 12.08 22.28
C PHE A 314 2.63 13.60 22.16
N ILE A 315 1.42 14.19 22.24
CA ILE A 315 1.23 15.65 22.24
C ILE A 315 2.02 16.29 23.39
N LYS A 316 1.85 15.77 24.61
CA LYS A 316 2.58 16.24 25.78
C LYS A 316 4.10 16.13 25.62
N LYS A 317 4.56 15.00 25.09
CA LYS A 317 6.00 14.74 24.90
C LYS A 317 6.62 15.68 23.87
N ILE A 318 5.98 15.86 22.71
CA ILE A 318 6.52 16.74 21.65
C ILE A 318 6.48 18.22 22.09
N SER A 319 5.40 18.65 22.78
CA SER A 319 5.31 20.01 23.33
C SER A 319 6.41 20.28 24.37
N SER A 320 6.70 19.30 25.24
CA SER A 320 7.79 19.41 26.21
C SER A 320 9.18 19.48 25.54
N VAL A 321 9.42 18.71 24.48
CA VAL A 321 10.70 18.72 23.77
C VAL A 321 10.93 20.03 23.02
N LEU A 322 9.85 20.61 22.49
CA LEU A 322 9.92 21.85 21.71
C LEU A 322 9.74 23.11 22.57
N GLU A 323 9.46 22.95 23.88
CA GLU A 323 9.14 24.05 24.82
C GLU A 323 8.02 24.97 24.28
N LYS A 324 7.12 24.41 23.50
CA LYS A 324 5.98 25.08 22.85
C LYS A 324 4.77 24.15 22.81
N GLU A 325 3.59 24.69 23.03
CA GLU A 325 2.36 23.96 22.77
C GLU A 325 2.21 23.66 21.29
N VAL A 326 1.87 22.41 20.97
CA VAL A 326 1.58 21.96 19.60
C VAL A 326 0.20 21.32 19.54
N THR A 327 -0.49 21.58 18.44
CA THR A 327 -1.85 21.06 18.23
C THR A 327 -1.82 19.67 17.55
N PRO A 328 -2.87 18.87 17.73
CA PRO A 328 -3.04 17.62 16.97
C PRO A 328 -2.98 17.82 15.45
N GLU A 329 -3.53 18.94 14.95
CA GLU A 329 -3.46 19.28 13.53
C GLU A 329 -2.02 19.49 13.05
N GLU A 330 -1.20 20.21 13.81
CA GLU A 330 0.19 20.44 13.45
C GLU A 330 1.00 19.13 13.46
N ILE A 331 0.72 18.22 14.39
CA ILE A 331 1.34 16.88 14.44
C ILE A 331 0.94 16.04 13.23
N PHE A 332 -0.33 16.07 12.84
CA PHE A 332 -0.81 15.40 11.62
C PHE A 332 -0.07 15.93 10.39
N ASN A 333 0.01 17.24 10.24
CA ASN A 333 0.70 17.90 9.14
C ASN A 333 2.21 17.62 9.13
N TYR A 334 2.87 17.68 10.30
CA TYR A 334 4.28 17.30 10.48
C TYR A 334 4.54 15.87 10.02
N THR A 335 3.71 14.93 10.48
CA THR A 335 3.80 13.53 10.09
C THR A 335 3.70 13.37 8.57
N TYR A 336 2.75 14.06 7.95
CA TYR A 336 2.58 14.03 6.50
C TYR A 336 3.79 14.60 5.75
N GLY A 337 4.33 15.72 6.21
CA GLY A 337 5.53 16.34 5.65
C GLY A 337 6.77 15.44 5.72
N VAL A 338 7.00 14.82 6.88
CA VAL A 338 8.13 13.89 7.08
C VAL A 338 8.02 12.68 6.14
N LEU A 339 6.83 12.10 6.01
CA LEU A 339 6.60 10.94 5.15
C LEU A 339 6.81 11.23 3.66
N HIS A 340 6.79 12.49 3.24
CA HIS A 340 7.10 12.94 1.88
C HIS A 340 8.53 13.45 1.70
N SER A 341 9.32 13.53 2.77
CA SER A 341 10.73 13.90 2.67
C SER A 341 11.50 12.87 1.82
N LYS A 342 12.11 13.35 0.74
CA LYS A 342 12.93 12.51 -0.15
C LYS A 342 14.10 11.88 0.60
N GLU A 343 14.70 12.62 1.53
CA GLU A 343 15.81 12.16 2.36
C GLU A 343 15.37 11.05 3.31
N TYR A 344 14.23 11.24 4.00
CA TYR A 344 13.64 10.23 4.88
C TYR A 344 13.34 8.93 4.11
N ILE A 345 12.63 9.02 2.99
CA ILE A 345 12.28 7.86 2.16
C ILE A 345 13.53 7.15 1.66
N LYS A 346 14.52 7.89 1.16
CA LYS A 346 15.78 7.32 0.65
C LYS A 346 16.58 6.64 1.77
N LYS A 347 16.74 7.31 2.91
CA LYS A 347 17.54 6.81 4.06
C LYS A 347 16.94 5.57 4.68
N PHE A 348 15.60 5.48 4.78
CA PHE A 348 14.89 4.40 5.45
C PHE A 348 14.11 3.49 4.50
N SER A 349 14.46 3.46 3.22
CA SER A 349 13.76 2.65 2.20
C SER A 349 13.69 1.16 2.56
N ASN A 350 14.76 0.59 3.11
CA ASN A 350 14.80 -0.81 3.55
C ASN A 350 13.89 -1.05 4.76
N ASP A 351 13.84 -0.12 5.69
CA ASP A 351 12.99 -0.19 6.89
C ASP A 351 11.51 -0.08 6.52
N LEU A 352 11.16 0.89 5.67
CA LEU A 352 9.80 1.12 5.19
C LEU A 352 9.24 -0.05 4.35
N SER A 353 10.12 -0.87 3.77
CA SER A 353 9.71 -2.11 3.09
C SER A 353 9.34 -3.25 4.06
N LYS A 354 9.81 -3.20 5.31
CA LYS A 354 9.69 -4.26 6.32
C LYS A 354 8.78 -3.89 7.48
N ALA A 355 8.63 -2.61 7.77
CA ALA A 355 7.90 -2.11 8.93
C ALA A 355 7.05 -0.89 8.57
N ASN A 356 6.02 -0.63 9.40
CA ASN A 356 5.27 0.62 9.29
C ASN A 356 6.17 1.83 9.58
N PRO A 357 5.87 3.00 9.03
CA PRO A 357 6.65 4.21 9.25
C PRO A 357 6.85 4.54 10.74
N ARG A 358 7.98 5.13 11.01
CA ARG A 358 8.32 5.75 12.29
C ARG A 358 8.75 7.18 12.04
N ILE A 359 8.34 8.10 12.87
CA ILE A 359 8.54 9.53 12.67
C ILE A 359 9.58 10.03 13.66
N PRO A 360 10.62 10.74 13.20
CA PRO A 360 11.61 11.33 14.10
C PRO A 360 10.96 12.36 15.02
N MET A 361 11.47 12.47 16.25
CA MET A 361 11.17 13.61 17.11
C MET A 361 11.85 14.86 16.52
N PRO A 362 11.15 15.98 16.35
CA PRO A 362 11.78 17.19 15.87
C PRO A 362 12.81 17.71 16.87
N TYR A 363 13.93 18.25 16.39
CA TYR A 363 15.00 18.77 17.24
C TYR A 363 14.86 20.26 17.52
N SER A 364 13.99 20.98 16.80
CA SER A 364 13.67 22.40 17.05
C SER A 364 12.23 22.71 16.64
N TYR A 365 11.66 23.76 17.22
CA TYR A 365 10.31 24.23 16.88
C TYR A 365 10.25 24.72 15.41
N ASP A 366 11.27 25.42 14.93
CA ASP A 366 11.30 25.92 13.56
C ASP A 366 11.29 24.78 12.53
N MET A 367 12.08 23.72 12.76
CA MET A 367 12.05 22.53 11.92
C MET A 367 10.67 21.86 11.95
N PHE A 368 10.08 21.70 13.12
CA PHE A 368 8.73 21.16 13.28
C PHE A 368 7.71 21.98 12.49
N LYS A 369 7.75 23.30 12.64
CA LYS A 369 6.82 24.23 12.00
C LYS A 369 6.96 24.20 10.49
N ASN A 370 8.19 24.23 9.96
CA ASN A 370 8.47 24.15 8.52
C ASN A 370 7.94 22.86 7.90
N PHE A 371 8.15 21.71 8.56
CA PHE A 371 7.60 20.44 8.09
C PHE A 371 6.07 20.39 8.19
N SER A 372 5.49 20.94 9.26
CA SER A 372 4.04 21.00 9.44
C SER A 372 3.38 21.86 8.36
N GLU A 373 3.88 23.06 8.11
CA GLU A 373 3.35 23.95 7.08
C GLU A 373 3.51 23.37 5.66
N SER A 374 4.67 22.81 5.36
CA SER A 374 4.92 22.15 4.08
C SER A 374 4.01 20.94 3.91
N GLY A 375 3.84 20.14 4.97
CA GLY A 375 2.93 19.01 5.00
C GLY A 375 1.47 19.41 4.78
N LYS A 376 1.02 20.49 5.41
CA LYS A 376 -0.34 21.05 5.20
C LYS A 376 -0.56 21.48 3.74
N LYS A 377 0.40 22.22 3.17
CA LYS A 377 0.33 22.65 1.76
C LYS A 377 0.27 21.46 0.82
N LEU A 378 1.15 20.48 1.02
CA LEU A 378 1.21 19.28 0.19
C LEU A 378 -0.05 18.40 0.34
N PHE A 379 -0.59 18.28 1.56
CA PHE A 379 -1.82 17.55 1.80
C PHE A 379 -2.99 18.16 1.02
N ASN A 380 -3.12 19.49 1.06
CA ASN A 380 -4.15 20.21 0.31
C ASN A 380 -4.00 19.98 -1.20
N LEU A 381 -2.80 20.12 -1.76
CA LEU A 381 -2.54 19.84 -3.17
C LEU A 381 -2.91 18.40 -3.57
N HIS A 382 -2.69 17.41 -2.69
CA HIS A 382 -3.05 16.02 -2.97
C HIS A 382 -4.55 15.76 -2.89
N CYS A 383 -5.30 16.53 -2.08
CA CYS A 383 -6.75 16.39 -1.97
C CYS A 383 -7.51 17.21 -3.02
N ASP A 384 -7.00 18.39 -3.31
CA ASP A 384 -7.67 19.42 -4.13
C ASP A 384 -6.97 19.54 -5.51
N TYR A 385 -6.46 18.42 -6.03
CA TYR A 385 -5.69 18.38 -7.28
C TYR A 385 -6.50 18.78 -8.52
N ASP A 386 -7.83 18.77 -8.43
CA ASP A 386 -8.72 19.23 -9.52
C ASP A 386 -8.87 20.77 -9.53
N ASP A 387 -8.58 21.43 -8.40
CA ASP A 387 -8.77 22.87 -8.20
C ASP A 387 -7.47 23.67 -8.41
N VAL A 388 -6.35 23.01 -8.72
CA VAL A 388 -5.09 23.70 -9.03
C VAL A 388 -4.99 24.07 -10.50
N ASP A 389 -4.15 25.07 -10.81
CA ASP A 389 -3.85 25.47 -12.17
C ASP A 389 -3.37 24.25 -12.99
N LYS A 390 -3.98 24.06 -14.14
CA LYS A 390 -3.64 22.95 -15.02
C LYS A 390 -2.22 23.14 -15.57
N TYR A 391 -1.43 22.07 -15.52
CA TYR A 391 -0.13 22.07 -16.17
C TYR A 391 -0.29 22.36 -17.67
N PRO A 392 0.46 23.30 -18.26
CA PRO A 392 0.34 23.63 -19.67
C PRO A 392 0.85 22.47 -20.54
N ILE A 393 -0.07 21.64 -21.00
CA ILE A 393 0.20 20.56 -21.96
C ILE A 393 -0.40 20.93 -23.30
N GLU A 394 0.29 20.59 -24.38
CA GLU A 394 -0.25 20.63 -25.73
C GLU A 394 -0.95 19.30 -26.00
N ILE A 395 -2.21 19.37 -26.46
CA ILE A 395 -2.96 18.20 -26.91
C ILE A 395 -2.82 18.12 -28.43
N ILE A 396 -1.99 17.17 -28.89
CA ILE A 396 -1.78 16.93 -30.32
C ILE A 396 -2.89 15.99 -30.79
N GLN A 397 -3.75 16.50 -31.68
CA GLN A 397 -4.89 15.74 -32.21
C GLN A 397 -4.91 15.82 -33.74
N PRO A 398 -4.76 14.70 -34.44
CA PRO A 398 -4.74 14.71 -35.90
C PRO A 398 -6.11 15.02 -36.55
N ASN A 399 -7.26 14.70 -35.93
CA ASN A 399 -8.60 14.86 -36.53
C ASN A 399 -9.72 15.07 -35.48
N ILE A 400 -9.76 16.24 -34.84
CA ILE A 400 -10.79 16.58 -33.84
C ILE A 400 -12.22 16.50 -34.40
N ASN A 401 -12.44 16.98 -35.60
CA ASN A 401 -13.79 17.22 -36.14
C ASN A 401 -14.52 15.94 -36.56
N LEU A 402 -13.81 14.85 -36.81
CA LEU A 402 -14.41 13.58 -37.24
C LEU A 402 -14.88 12.68 -36.09
N LEU A 403 -14.41 12.90 -34.88
CA LEU A 403 -14.58 11.95 -33.75
C LEU A 403 -15.48 12.46 -32.63
N THR A 404 -15.54 13.80 -32.45
CA THR A 404 -16.35 14.41 -31.36
C THR A 404 -17.83 14.40 -31.64
N GLU A 405 -18.23 14.53 -32.91
CA GLU A 405 -19.64 14.60 -33.30
C GLU A 405 -20.30 13.22 -33.41
N ASN A 406 -19.56 12.19 -33.81
CA ASN A 406 -20.11 10.88 -34.10
C ASN A 406 -19.89 9.82 -32.99
N ASP A 407 -18.82 9.89 -32.23
CA ASP A 407 -18.53 8.94 -31.15
C ASP A 407 -17.62 9.54 -30.05
N PRO A 408 -18.16 10.38 -29.15
CA PRO A 408 -17.39 10.99 -28.07
C PRO A 408 -16.80 9.95 -27.11
N ILE A 409 -17.41 8.77 -26.98
CA ILE A 409 -16.91 7.70 -26.10
C ILE A 409 -15.59 7.16 -26.64
N SER A 410 -15.48 6.89 -27.92
CA SER A 410 -14.24 6.43 -28.56
C SER A 410 -13.14 7.49 -28.49
N PHE A 411 -13.49 8.77 -28.61
CA PHE A 411 -12.55 9.88 -28.49
C PHE A 411 -11.87 9.93 -27.12
N TYR A 412 -12.65 9.89 -26.03
CA TYR A 412 -12.11 9.92 -24.66
C TYR A 412 -11.59 8.58 -24.16
N ARG A 413 -11.70 7.51 -24.95
CA ARG A 413 -11.30 6.17 -24.52
C ARG A 413 -9.78 6.03 -24.43
N VAL A 414 -9.29 5.71 -23.25
CA VAL A 414 -7.88 5.35 -23.04
C VAL A 414 -7.70 3.86 -23.31
N TYR A 415 -7.11 3.51 -24.44
CA TYR A 415 -6.79 2.10 -24.75
C TYR A 415 -5.56 1.62 -23.99
N LYS A 416 -4.48 2.39 -24.06
CA LYS A 416 -3.25 2.12 -23.33
C LYS A 416 -2.40 3.38 -23.29
N MET A 417 -2.24 3.93 -22.11
CA MET A 417 -1.34 5.05 -21.91
C MET A 417 0.12 4.59 -22.01
N LYS A 418 0.92 5.20 -22.86
CA LYS A 418 2.35 4.92 -23.05
C LYS A 418 3.10 6.16 -23.55
N PHE A 419 4.39 6.22 -23.31
CA PHE A 419 5.23 7.22 -23.95
C PHE A 419 5.43 6.86 -25.43
N GLU A 420 5.48 7.87 -26.29
CA GLU A 420 5.65 7.71 -27.73
C GLU A 420 6.97 7.00 -28.05
N LYS A 421 8.05 7.48 -27.44
CA LYS A 421 9.40 6.91 -27.62
C LYS A 421 9.93 6.31 -26.32
N LYS A 422 10.67 5.20 -26.42
CA LYS A 422 11.34 4.60 -25.26
C LYS A 422 12.43 5.54 -24.74
N GLY A 423 12.30 5.95 -23.45
CA GLY A 423 13.24 6.87 -22.80
C GLY A 423 12.84 8.34 -22.87
N ASP A 424 12.02 8.74 -23.81
CA ASP A 424 11.41 10.06 -23.87
C ASP A 424 10.11 10.09 -23.06
N LYS A 425 9.98 11.06 -22.19
CA LYS A 425 8.79 11.25 -21.33
C LYS A 425 8.03 12.54 -21.66
N THR A 426 8.30 13.16 -22.80
CA THR A 426 7.68 14.42 -23.19
C THR A 426 6.31 14.20 -23.82
N THR A 427 6.11 13.10 -24.57
CA THR A 427 4.85 12.82 -25.26
C THR A 427 4.21 11.54 -24.76
N VAL A 428 2.95 11.63 -24.37
CA VAL A 428 2.12 10.51 -23.91
C VAL A 428 1.02 10.24 -24.93
N ILE A 429 0.97 8.99 -25.43
CA ILE A 429 -0.14 8.54 -26.26
C ILE A 429 -1.18 7.91 -25.34
N TYR A 430 -2.41 8.45 -25.29
CA TYR A 430 -3.53 7.88 -24.54
C TYR A 430 -4.48 7.08 -25.43
N ASN A 431 -4.63 7.49 -26.69
CA ASN A 431 -5.42 6.83 -27.70
C ASN A 431 -4.67 6.86 -29.03
N LYS A 432 -4.31 5.70 -29.56
CA LYS A 432 -3.55 5.57 -30.82
C LYS A 432 -4.43 5.62 -32.07
N ASN A 433 -5.76 5.65 -31.89
CA ASN A 433 -6.73 5.64 -32.99
C ASN A 433 -7.23 7.06 -33.33
N ILE A 434 -6.71 8.05 -32.60
CA ILE A 434 -6.97 9.47 -32.81
C ILE A 434 -5.74 10.15 -33.32
#